data_a69ab6d5ebccf725544cd0daf750b1a6
#
_entry.id   a69ab6d5ebccf725544cd0daf750b1a6
#
_cell.length_a   1.000
_cell.length_b   1.000
_cell.length_c   1.000
_cell.angle_alpha   90.00
_cell.angle_beta   90.00
_cell.angle_gamma   90.00
#
_symmetry.space_group_name_H-M   'P 1'
#
loop_
_entity.id
_entity.type
_entity.pdbx_description
1 polymer ?
#
loop_
_entity_poly.entity_id
_entity_poly.type
_entity_poly.pdbx_seq_one_letter_code
_entity_poly.pdbx_strand_id
1 'polypeptide(L)'
;MKKPKPIEPEDLDCDKPIATTVTEVDPDDPEWVEKVAEITGAVSGDTYVKLDHGILTVNQIDMFLKAMPFELTYADDNNQFLYYNNAHQDPDTMLAKHVPSQSGSRMSTVHGSLPPARMKNVEWVIGTLRNGNQEYVRTIVPGSPEGVINTHNYQAMYYDDGSYAGINEIVFNFKPWLDWYLETTGQRLVGGSGPFAPAATSHGGSDATSGVLDASGHAGDASPAADATSGASSY
;
A
#
# COMPACT_ATOMS: atom_id res chain seq x y z
N MET A 1 -1.31 -23.01 -16.72
CA MET A 1 -1.62 -21.64 -16.27
C MET A 1 -3.12 -21.54 -16.07
N LYS A 2 -3.58 -21.15 -14.86
CA LYS A 2 -4.99 -20.80 -14.65
C LYS A 2 -5.25 -19.49 -15.40
N LYS A 3 -6.32 -19.42 -16.17
CA LYS A 3 -6.75 -18.13 -16.77
C LYS A 3 -7.04 -17.14 -15.64
N PRO A 4 -6.56 -15.88 -15.74
CA PRO A 4 -6.91 -14.86 -14.78
C PRO A 4 -8.43 -14.74 -14.67
N LYS A 5 -8.92 -14.59 -13.44
CA LYS A 5 -10.34 -14.33 -13.22
C LYS A 5 -10.68 -12.94 -13.78
N PRO A 6 -11.89 -12.73 -14.32
CA PRO A 6 -12.35 -11.39 -14.64
C PRO A 6 -12.25 -10.50 -13.40
N ILE A 7 -11.79 -9.27 -13.58
CA ILE A 7 -11.78 -8.27 -12.52
C ILE A 7 -13.16 -7.62 -12.55
N GLU A 8 -13.95 -7.90 -11.52
CA GLU A 8 -15.19 -7.18 -11.28
C GLU A 8 -14.86 -5.85 -10.60
N PRO A 9 -15.63 -4.78 -10.82
CA PRO A 9 -15.50 -3.56 -10.02
C PRO A 9 -15.61 -3.92 -8.54
N GLU A 10 -14.65 -3.48 -7.74
CA GLU A 10 -14.65 -3.76 -6.31
C GLU A 10 -15.63 -2.83 -5.60
N ASP A 11 -16.45 -3.39 -4.74
CA ASP A 11 -17.25 -2.63 -3.80
C ASP A 11 -16.34 -2.15 -2.67
N LEU A 12 -16.05 -0.85 -2.64
CA LEU A 12 -15.15 -0.23 -1.66
C LEU A 12 -15.80 -0.05 -0.29
N ASP A 13 -17.11 -0.25 -0.19
CA ASP A 13 -17.91 -0.07 1.03
C ASP A 13 -18.58 -1.39 1.46
N CYS A 14 -17.95 -2.51 1.22
CA CYS A 14 -18.53 -3.79 1.51
C CYS A 14 -18.68 -4.03 3.04
N ASP A 15 -19.78 -4.69 3.42
CA ASP A 15 -20.19 -4.95 4.80
C ASP A 15 -20.37 -6.45 5.05
N LYS A 16 -19.34 -7.22 4.84
CA LYS A 16 -19.34 -8.64 5.24
C LYS A 16 -19.13 -8.73 6.76
N PRO A 17 -19.70 -9.74 7.42
CA PRO A 17 -19.47 -9.97 8.85
C PRO A 17 -18.05 -10.51 9.08
N ILE A 18 -17.09 -9.61 9.19
CA ILE A 18 -15.67 -9.88 9.39
C ILE A 18 -15.26 -9.38 10.77
N ALA A 19 -14.56 -10.21 11.52
CA ALA A 19 -14.19 -9.93 12.90
C ALA A 19 -13.26 -8.71 13.08
N THR A 20 -12.55 -8.31 12.05
CA THR A 20 -11.63 -7.14 12.08
C THR A 20 -12.30 -5.84 11.67
N THR A 21 -13.46 -5.90 11.02
CA THR A 21 -14.21 -4.70 10.64
C THR A 21 -15.05 -4.23 11.82
N VAL A 22 -14.86 -2.99 12.23
CA VAL A 22 -15.58 -2.38 13.34
C VAL A 22 -16.66 -1.45 12.79
N THR A 23 -17.92 -1.76 13.14
CA THR A 23 -19.10 -1.01 12.67
C THR A 23 -19.84 -0.30 13.80
N GLU A 24 -19.47 -0.58 15.05
CA GLU A 24 -20.14 -0.06 16.26
C GLU A 24 -19.75 1.39 16.57
N VAL A 25 -18.67 1.89 16.00
CA VAL A 25 -18.20 3.27 16.15
C VAL A 25 -18.28 3.97 14.81
N ASP A 26 -18.81 5.17 14.81
CA ASP A 26 -18.87 6.01 13.61
C ASP A 26 -17.44 6.25 13.06
N PRO A 27 -17.16 5.92 11.81
CA PRO A 27 -15.83 6.13 11.23
C PRO A 27 -15.37 7.60 11.21
N ASP A 28 -16.30 8.54 11.29
CA ASP A 28 -15.99 9.97 11.37
C ASP A 28 -15.74 10.45 12.83
N ASP A 29 -15.82 9.56 13.81
CA ASP A 29 -15.56 9.90 15.21
C ASP A 29 -14.06 10.20 15.42
N PRO A 30 -13.69 11.40 15.92
CA PRO A 30 -12.28 11.75 16.11
C PRO A 30 -11.57 10.91 17.17
N GLU A 31 -12.31 10.21 18.03
CA GLU A 31 -11.81 9.29 19.05
C GLU A 31 -12.04 7.82 18.65
N TRP A 32 -12.13 7.56 17.33
CA TRP A 32 -12.45 6.23 16.82
C TRP A 32 -11.51 5.15 17.38
N VAL A 33 -10.21 5.39 17.38
CA VAL A 33 -9.20 4.42 17.84
C VAL A 33 -9.39 4.09 19.32
N GLU A 34 -9.61 5.09 20.16
CA GLU A 34 -9.79 4.94 21.61
C GLU A 34 -11.09 4.17 21.92
N LYS A 35 -12.19 4.52 21.26
CA LYS A 35 -13.48 3.87 21.46
C LYS A 35 -13.46 2.42 20.97
N VAL A 36 -12.83 2.17 19.81
CA VAL A 36 -12.65 0.81 19.30
C VAL A 36 -11.74 0.00 20.22
N ALA A 37 -10.67 0.59 20.74
CA ALA A 37 -9.81 -0.09 21.69
C ALA A 37 -10.57 -0.53 22.96
N GLU A 38 -11.50 0.30 23.45
CA GLU A 38 -12.34 -0.02 24.60
C GLU A 38 -13.28 -1.19 24.29
N ILE A 39 -14.07 -1.12 23.21
CA ILE A 39 -15.08 -2.15 22.90
C ILE A 39 -14.48 -3.49 22.47
N THR A 40 -13.31 -3.47 21.86
CA THR A 40 -12.59 -4.69 21.44
C THR A 40 -11.72 -5.28 22.55
N GLY A 41 -11.51 -4.54 23.66
CA GLY A 41 -10.56 -4.92 24.70
C GLY A 41 -9.12 -4.94 24.20
N ALA A 42 -8.76 -4.02 23.30
CA ALA A 42 -7.42 -3.95 22.74
C ALA A 42 -6.35 -3.81 23.82
N VAL A 43 -5.26 -4.53 23.65
CA VAL A 43 -4.11 -4.48 24.57
C VAL A 43 -3.11 -3.42 24.12
N SER A 44 -2.37 -2.87 25.08
CA SER A 44 -1.38 -1.81 24.82
C SER A 44 -0.17 -1.95 25.74
N GLY A 45 0.80 -1.08 25.58
CA GLY A 45 1.94 -0.93 26.49
C GLY A 45 2.88 -2.13 26.45
N ASP A 46 3.28 -2.58 27.62
CA ASP A 46 4.26 -3.67 27.80
C ASP A 46 3.63 -5.07 27.85
N THR A 47 2.37 -5.20 27.43
CA THR A 47 1.70 -6.50 27.27
C THR A 47 2.40 -7.31 26.19
N TYR A 48 2.82 -8.54 26.54
CA TYR A 48 3.47 -9.45 25.61
C TYR A 48 2.47 -10.08 24.63
N VAL A 49 2.84 -10.10 23.36
CA VAL A 49 2.12 -10.78 22.27
C VAL A 49 3.03 -11.87 21.71
N LYS A 50 2.51 -13.10 21.63
CA LYS A 50 3.19 -14.20 20.96
C LYS A 50 2.94 -14.12 19.45
N LEU A 51 4.01 -14.08 18.69
CA LEU A 51 4.02 -14.20 17.22
C LEU A 51 4.53 -15.59 16.83
N ASP A 52 4.39 -15.97 15.58
CA ASP A 52 4.82 -17.30 15.09
C ASP A 52 6.31 -17.56 15.34
N HIS A 53 7.15 -16.56 15.18
CA HIS A 53 8.60 -16.69 15.29
C HIS A 53 9.21 -15.85 16.41
N GLY A 54 8.42 -15.44 17.40
CA GLY A 54 8.96 -14.64 18.48
C GLY A 54 7.91 -14.14 19.46
N ILE A 55 8.36 -13.29 20.35
CA ILE A 55 7.53 -12.64 21.35
C ILE A 55 7.96 -11.18 21.47
N LEU A 56 7.00 -10.27 21.43
CA LEU A 56 7.22 -8.83 21.56
C LEU A 56 6.16 -8.24 22.47
N THR A 57 6.44 -7.09 23.09
CA THR A 57 5.37 -6.27 23.68
C THR A 57 4.68 -5.46 22.59
N VAL A 58 3.47 -4.95 22.88
CA VAL A 58 2.76 -4.04 21.96
C VAL A 58 3.61 -2.82 21.65
N ASN A 59 4.27 -2.23 22.67
CA ASN A 59 5.19 -1.10 22.45
C ASN A 59 6.35 -1.47 21.52
N GLN A 60 6.89 -2.69 21.61
CA GLN A 60 7.96 -3.13 20.70
C GLN A 60 7.46 -3.32 19.27
N ILE A 61 6.23 -3.82 19.08
CA ILE A 61 5.60 -3.92 17.76
C ILE A 61 5.41 -2.52 17.16
N ASP A 62 4.87 -1.58 17.94
CA ASP A 62 4.66 -0.20 17.50
C ASP A 62 5.99 0.49 17.12
N MET A 63 7.02 0.37 17.97
CA MET A 63 8.37 0.87 17.66
C MET A 63 8.94 0.24 16.39
N PHE A 64 8.77 -1.07 16.21
CA PHE A 64 9.23 -1.79 15.03
C PHE A 64 8.55 -1.29 13.75
N LEU A 65 7.22 -1.13 13.78
CA LEU A 65 6.46 -0.59 12.65
C LEU A 65 6.86 0.86 12.33
N LYS A 66 7.06 1.69 13.35
CA LYS A 66 7.51 3.08 13.18
C LYS A 66 8.95 3.20 12.66
N ALA A 67 9.80 2.23 12.95
CA ALA A 67 11.19 2.21 12.50
C ALA A 67 11.35 1.77 11.03
N MET A 68 10.29 1.31 10.38
CA MET A 68 10.33 0.96 8.97
C MET A 68 10.65 2.20 8.12
N PRO A 69 11.57 2.11 7.15
CA PRO A 69 11.96 3.25 6.31
C PRO A 69 10.94 3.54 5.19
N PHE A 70 9.69 3.22 5.42
CA PHE A 70 8.58 3.40 4.49
C PHE A 70 7.27 3.58 5.25
N GLU A 71 6.32 4.20 4.60
CA GLU A 71 4.95 4.35 5.09
C GLU A 71 4.19 3.04 4.85
N LEU A 72 3.49 2.58 5.89
CA LEU A 72 2.69 1.37 5.86
C LEU A 72 1.24 1.72 6.06
N THR A 73 0.37 1.07 5.31
CA THR A 73 -1.07 1.16 5.49
C THR A 73 -1.68 -0.24 5.45
N TYR A 74 -2.65 -0.48 6.30
CA TYR A 74 -3.43 -1.71 6.29
C TYR A 74 -4.93 -1.40 6.23
N ALA A 75 -5.60 -2.03 5.29
CA ALA A 75 -7.05 -2.13 5.24
C ALA A 75 -7.48 -3.60 5.25
N ASP A 76 -8.57 -3.90 5.96
CA ASP A 76 -9.06 -5.26 6.12
C ASP A 76 -9.82 -5.79 4.87
N ASP A 77 -10.39 -6.99 4.96
CA ASP A 77 -11.15 -7.60 3.88
C ASP A 77 -12.45 -6.84 3.53
N ASN A 78 -12.95 -5.96 4.37
CA ASN A 78 -14.05 -5.05 4.04
C ASN A 78 -13.58 -3.67 3.55
N ASN A 79 -12.28 -3.53 3.26
CA ASN A 79 -11.67 -2.27 2.86
C ASN A 79 -11.79 -1.17 3.93
N GLN A 80 -11.95 -1.55 5.23
CA GLN A 80 -11.86 -0.61 6.32
C GLN A 80 -10.39 -0.30 6.60
N PHE A 81 -10.04 0.99 6.61
CA PHE A 81 -8.71 1.48 6.91
C PHE A 81 -8.44 1.36 8.41
N LEU A 82 -7.55 0.47 8.82
CA LEU A 82 -7.35 0.14 10.23
C LEU A 82 -6.04 0.67 10.81
N TYR A 83 -5.01 0.80 10.02
CA TYR A 83 -3.70 1.18 10.51
C TYR A 83 -2.87 1.90 9.45
N TYR A 84 -2.11 2.88 9.88
CA TYR A 84 -0.97 3.42 9.15
C TYR A 84 0.16 3.78 10.12
N ASN A 85 1.40 3.78 9.63
CA ASN A 85 2.50 4.41 10.35
C ASN A 85 2.85 5.76 9.71
N ASN A 86 3.50 6.63 10.46
CA ASN A 86 4.03 7.88 9.94
C ASN A 86 5.53 7.81 9.63
N ALA A 87 6.15 6.64 9.76
CA ALA A 87 7.58 6.41 9.53
C ALA A 87 8.49 7.49 10.17
N HIS A 88 8.09 8.05 11.33
CA HIS A 88 8.73 9.18 12.02
C HIS A 88 8.87 10.46 11.17
N GLN A 89 8.05 10.61 10.15
CA GLN A 89 8.05 11.80 9.30
C GLN A 89 7.05 12.83 9.83
N ASP A 90 7.32 14.08 9.50
CA ASP A 90 6.32 15.14 9.62
C ASP A 90 5.12 14.78 8.71
N PRO A 91 3.88 14.82 9.20
CA PRO A 91 2.69 14.53 8.38
C PRO A 91 2.66 15.27 7.04
N ASP A 92 3.17 16.50 7.01
CA ASP A 92 3.24 17.29 5.77
C ASP A 92 4.23 16.75 4.74
N THR A 93 5.19 15.94 5.18
CA THR A 93 6.21 15.30 4.32
C THR A 93 5.86 13.87 3.92
N MET A 94 4.81 13.30 4.47
CA MET A 94 4.35 11.97 4.10
C MET A 94 3.95 11.90 2.62
N LEU A 95 4.32 10.82 1.97
CA LEU A 95 4.01 10.58 0.56
C LEU A 95 2.56 10.13 0.37
N ALA A 96 2.05 9.31 1.30
CA ALA A 96 0.67 8.84 1.30
C ALA A 96 -0.30 9.82 1.97
N LYS A 97 0.20 10.80 2.73
CA LYS A 97 -0.57 11.89 3.35
C LYS A 97 -1.76 11.45 4.21
N HIS A 98 -1.59 10.35 4.95
CA HIS A 98 -2.61 9.89 5.87
C HIS A 98 -2.75 10.80 7.08
N VAL A 99 -3.98 10.90 7.59
CA VAL A 99 -4.32 11.67 8.79
C VAL A 99 -5.02 10.76 9.81
N PRO A 100 -4.90 11.05 11.12
CA PRO A 100 -5.47 10.22 12.18
C PRO A 100 -6.97 9.94 12.03
N SER A 101 -7.73 10.88 11.52
CA SER A 101 -9.17 10.75 11.29
C SER A 101 -9.57 9.77 10.19
N GLN A 102 -8.61 9.20 9.47
CA GLN A 102 -8.90 8.16 8.46
C GLN A 102 -8.99 6.75 9.05
N SER A 103 -8.51 6.53 10.29
CA SER A 103 -8.63 5.24 10.95
C SER A 103 -10.12 4.92 11.18
N GLY A 104 -10.56 3.74 10.76
CA GLY A 104 -11.96 3.34 10.76
C GLY A 104 -12.73 3.65 9.48
N SER A 105 -12.25 4.58 8.66
CA SER A 105 -12.93 5.00 7.44
C SER A 105 -12.97 3.88 6.38
N ARG A 106 -14.00 3.94 5.54
CA ARG A 106 -14.09 3.08 4.35
C ARG A 106 -13.14 3.56 3.27
N MET A 107 -12.70 2.68 2.41
CA MET A 107 -11.79 3.01 1.31
C MET A 107 -12.37 4.06 0.36
N SER A 108 -13.68 4.05 0.11
CA SER A 108 -14.36 5.08 -0.67
C SER A 108 -14.27 6.47 -0.03
N THR A 109 -14.34 6.55 1.32
CA THR A 109 -14.22 7.80 2.07
C THR A 109 -12.78 8.32 2.05
N VAL A 110 -11.81 7.43 2.31
CA VAL A 110 -10.37 7.78 2.26
C VAL A 110 -9.98 8.36 0.91
N HIS A 111 -10.59 7.88 -0.17
CA HIS A 111 -10.33 8.32 -1.54
C HIS A 111 -11.42 9.24 -2.13
N GLY A 112 -12.35 9.73 -1.29
CA GLY A 112 -13.53 10.48 -1.74
C GLY A 112 -13.24 11.77 -2.51
N SER A 113 -12.04 12.34 -2.36
CA SER A 113 -11.60 13.52 -3.12
C SER A 113 -11.08 13.20 -4.53
N LEU A 114 -10.90 11.91 -4.87
CA LEU A 114 -10.36 11.51 -6.16
C LEU A 114 -11.36 11.72 -7.31
N PRO A 115 -10.89 12.13 -8.50
CA PRO A 115 -11.69 12.09 -9.71
C PRO A 115 -12.16 10.66 -10.01
N PRO A 116 -13.37 10.48 -10.63
CA PRO A 116 -13.93 9.15 -10.93
C PRO A 116 -12.99 8.21 -11.70
N ALA A 117 -12.18 8.74 -12.60
CA ALA A 117 -11.21 7.94 -13.35
C ALA A 117 -10.11 7.34 -12.44
N ARG A 118 -9.73 8.05 -11.37
CA ARG A 118 -8.75 7.57 -10.39
C ARG A 118 -9.38 6.62 -9.38
N MET A 119 -10.64 6.84 -9.01
CA MET A 119 -11.38 5.90 -8.17
C MET A 119 -11.43 4.50 -8.82
N LYS A 120 -11.64 4.41 -10.14
CA LYS A 120 -11.56 3.14 -10.88
C LYS A 120 -10.21 2.44 -10.75
N ASN A 121 -9.12 3.19 -10.58
CA ASN A 121 -7.81 2.59 -10.34
C ASN A 121 -7.75 1.95 -8.96
N VAL A 122 -8.34 2.58 -7.93
CA VAL A 122 -8.46 2.00 -6.59
C VAL A 122 -9.25 0.71 -6.65
N GLU A 123 -10.45 0.74 -7.25
CA GLU A 123 -11.31 -0.44 -7.45
C GLU A 123 -10.55 -1.56 -8.18
N TRP A 124 -9.78 -1.22 -9.20
CA TRP A 124 -8.98 -2.17 -9.96
C TRP A 124 -7.85 -2.80 -9.12
N VAL A 125 -7.11 -2.00 -8.34
CA VAL A 125 -6.03 -2.51 -7.47
C VAL A 125 -6.59 -3.50 -6.48
N ILE A 126 -7.63 -3.09 -5.74
CA ILE A 126 -8.24 -3.93 -4.71
C ILE A 126 -8.85 -5.19 -5.33
N GLY A 127 -9.61 -5.07 -6.41
CA GLY A 127 -10.20 -6.22 -7.11
C GLY A 127 -9.14 -7.18 -7.66
N THR A 128 -8.03 -6.68 -8.18
CA THR A 128 -6.91 -7.48 -8.69
C THR A 128 -6.29 -8.32 -7.57
N LEU A 129 -6.03 -7.72 -6.42
CA LEU A 129 -5.42 -8.37 -5.28
C LEU A 129 -6.40 -9.35 -4.62
N ARG A 130 -7.64 -8.94 -4.36
CA ARG A 130 -8.68 -9.79 -3.76
C ARG A 130 -8.97 -11.03 -4.60
N ASN A 131 -9.01 -10.91 -5.91
CA ASN A 131 -9.24 -12.04 -6.82
C ASN A 131 -8.01 -12.96 -7.01
N GLY A 132 -6.86 -12.61 -6.44
CA GLY A 132 -5.62 -13.37 -6.59
C GLY A 132 -5.08 -13.37 -8.01
N ASN A 133 -5.42 -12.34 -8.81
CA ASN A 133 -4.89 -12.19 -10.18
C ASN A 133 -3.42 -11.78 -10.15
N GLN A 134 -3.03 -11.04 -9.12
CA GLN A 134 -1.65 -10.68 -8.81
C GLN A 134 -1.45 -10.73 -7.29
N GLU A 135 -0.25 -11.05 -6.84
CA GLU A 135 0.12 -11.01 -5.42
C GLU A 135 0.41 -9.59 -4.96
N TYR A 136 0.84 -8.74 -5.87
CA TYR A 136 1.14 -7.33 -5.62
C TYR A 136 0.91 -6.49 -6.87
N VAL A 137 0.61 -5.22 -6.65
CA VAL A 137 0.55 -4.17 -7.68
C VAL A 137 1.54 -3.08 -7.29
N ARG A 138 2.36 -2.64 -8.24
CA ARG A 138 3.33 -1.55 -8.03
C ARG A 138 3.07 -0.41 -8.98
N THR A 139 3.25 0.80 -8.47
CA THR A 139 3.12 2.00 -9.28
C THR A 139 4.14 3.06 -8.86
N ILE A 140 4.43 3.95 -9.79
CA ILE A 140 5.17 5.19 -9.52
C ILE A 140 4.18 6.33 -9.70
N VAL A 141 4.07 7.20 -8.69
CA VAL A 141 3.18 8.36 -8.76
C VAL A 141 3.79 9.41 -9.71
N PRO A 142 3.14 9.70 -10.84
CA PRO A 142 3.64 10.69 -11.78
C PRO A 142 3.54 12.11 -11.20
N GLY A 143 4.47 12.97 -11.59
CA GLY A 143 4.48 14.37 -11.13
C GLY A 143 5.03 14.58 -9.72
N SER A 144 5.71 13.59 -9.15
CA SER A 144 6.45 13.76 -7.90
C SER A 144 7.50 14.88 -8.04
N PRO A 145 7.82 15.60 -6.95
CA PRO A 145 8.86 16.62 -6.96
C PRO A 145 10.21 16.09 -7.46
N GLU A 146 11.06 16.99 -7.94
CA GLU A 146 12.43 16.63 -8.30
C GLU A 146 13.14 15.96 -7.11
N GLY A 147 13.88 14.89 -7.36
CA GLY A 147 14.54 14.11 -6.31
C GLY A 147 13.62 13.10 -5.59
N VAL A 148 12.38 12.96 -6.00
CA VAL A 148 11.42 12.00 -5.44
C VAL A 148 10.95 11.02 -6.51
N ILE A 149 11.10 9.73 -6.25
CA ILE A 149 10.44 8.66 -6.99
C ILE A 149 9.45 8.03 -6.03
N ASN A 150 8.23 8.60 -5.97
CA ASN A 150 7.19 8.10 -5.08
C ASN A 150 6.64 6.78 -5.63
N THR A 151 6.91 5.70 -4.88
CA THR A 151 6.48 4.35 -5.24
C THR A 151 5.44 3.84 -4.27
N HIS A 152 4.37 3.26 -4.80
CA HIS A 152 3.36 2.56 -4.04
C HIS A 152 3.41 1.08 -4.41
N ASN A 153 3.44 0.24 -3.41
CA ASN A 153 3.43 -1.22 -3.55
C ASN A 153 2.29 -1.78 -2.71
N TYR A 154 1.26 -2.25 -3.38
CA TYR A 154 0.08 -2.86 -2.78
C TYR A 154 0.24 -4.37 -2.79
N GLN A 155 0.02 -5.01 -1.66
CA GLN A 155 0.18 -6.45 -1.50
C GLN A 155 -1.05 -7.04 -0.82
N ALA A 156 -1.58 -8.12 -1.40
CA ALA A 156 -2.64 -8.88 -0.76
C ALA A 156 -2.10 -9.60 0.48
N MET A 157 -2.89 -9.57 1.56
CA MET A 157 -2.66 -10.35 2.76
C MET A 157 -3.65 -11.50 2.82
N TYR A 158 -3.24 -12.62 3.43
CA TYR A 158 -4.05 -13.82 3.51
C TYR A 158 -4.01 -14.38 4.93
N TYR A 159 -5.12 -14.97 5.35
CA TYR A 159 -5.19 -15.81 6.53
C TYR A 159 -4.50 -17.16 6.27
N ASP A 160 -4.23 -17.93 7.33
CA ASP A 160 -3.59 -19.25 7.23
C ASP A 160 -4.39 -20.25 6.36
N ASP A 161 -5.69 -20.08 6.24
CA ASP A 161 -6.55 -20.88 5.39
C ASP A 161 -6.51 -20.46 3.90
N GLY A 162 -5.74 -19.43 3.57
CA GLY A 162 -5.59 -18.88 2.23
C GLY A 162 -6.70 -17.92 1.80
N SER A 163 -7.64 -17.59 2.67
CA SER A 163 -8.64 -16.55 2.39
C SER A 163 -8.01 -15.16 2.45
N TYR A 164 -8.54 -14.23 1.66
CA TYR A 164 -8.06 -12.85 1.61
C TYR A 164 -8.35 -12.13 2.94
N ALA A 165 -7.32 -11.51 3.51
CA ALA A 165 -7.38 -10.82 4.79
C ALA A 165 -7.33 -9.31 4.69
N GLY A 166 -7.07 -8.78 3.49
CA GLY A 166 -6.96 -7.34 3.28
C GLY A 166 -5.75 -6.96 2.43
N ILE A 167 -5.43 -5.70 2.46
CA ILE A 167 -4.36 -5.11 1.67
C ILE A 167 -3.37 -4.39 2.58
N ASN A 168 -2.08 -4.63 2.33
CA ASN A 168 -0.99 -3.85 2.85
C ASN A 168 -0.45 -2.95 1.74
N GLU A 169 -0.31 -1.66 2.02
CA GLU A 169 0.36 -0.71 1.14
C GLU A 169 1.68 -0.29 1.75
N ILE A 170 2.71 -0.25 0.92
CA ILE A 170 4.05 0.24 1.28
C ILE A 170 4.37 1.40 0.35
N VAL A 171 4.57 2.59 0.93
CA VAL A 171 4.88 3.82 0.18
C VAL A 171 6.25 4.34 0.61
N PHE A 172 7.09 4.68 -0.37
CA PHE A 172 8.40 5.24 -0.08
C PHE A 172 9.00 5.98 -1.27
N ASN A 173 9.93 6.88 -0.97
CA ASN A 173 10.78 7.48 -1.99
C ASN A 173 11.87 6.48 -2.40
N PHE A 174 11.77 5.94 -3.61
CA PHE A 174 12.75 4.99 -4.14
C PHE A 174 14.07 5.67 -4.56
N LYS A 175 14.06 6.98 -4.80
CA LYS A 175 15.23 7.70 -5.32
C LYS A 175 16.49 7.54 -4.48
N PRO A 176 16.48 7.68 -3.14
CA PRO A 176 17.67 7.48 -2.31
C PRO A 176 18.26 6.07 -2.41
N TRP A 177 17.42 5.05 -2.54
CA TRP A 177 17.87 3.66 -2.72
C TRP A 177 18.53 3.45 -4.07
N LEU A 178 17.94 4.05 -5.11
CA LEU A 178 18.50 4.00 -6.46
C LEU A 178 19.84 4.73 -6.53
N ASP A 179 19.93 5.93 -5.97
CA ASP A 179 21.16 6.71 -5.95
C ASP A 179 22.28 5.98 -5.23
N TRP A 180 21.99 5.46 -4.03
CA TRP A 180 22.94 4.64 -3.29
C TRP A 180 23.44 3.42 -4.11
N TYR A 181 22.52 2.72 -4.79
CA TYR A 181 22.89 1.59 -5.62
C TYR A 181 23.80 1.99 -6.78
N LEU A 182 23.45 3.05 -7.50
CA LEU A 182 24.23 3.53 -8.65
C LEU A 182 25.61 4.03 -8.21
N GLU A 183 25.69 4.76 -7.10
CA GLU A 183 26.94 5.23 -6.52
C GLU A 183 27.84 4.06 -6.08
N THR A 184 27.27 3.10 -5.37
CA THR A 184 28.00 1.94 -4.83
C THR A 184 28.50 1.02 -5.94
N THR A 185 27.74 0.84 -7.00
CA THR A 185 28.08 -0.13 -8.09
C THR A 185 28.81 0.54 -9.26
N GLY A 186 28.81 1.86 -9.35
CA GLY A 186 29.33 2.61 -10.50
C GLY A 186 28.49 2.45 -11.78
N GLN A 187 27.30 1.82 -11.68
CA GLN A 187 26.40 1.66 -12.82
C GLN A 187 25.73 2.99 -13.18
N ARG A 188 25.24 3.08 -14.40
CA ARG A 188 24.54 4.25 -14.91
C ARG A 188 23.24 3.83 -15.59
N LEU A 189 22.18 4.61 -15.36
CA LEU A 189 20.95 4.49 -16.12
C LEU A 189 21.20 5.01 -17.54
N VAL A 190 20.81 4.21 -18.52
CA VAL A 190 20.79 4.60 -19.94
C VAL A 190 19.33 4.71 -20.36
N GLY A 191 19.04 5.64 -21.25
CA GLY A 191 17.68 6.04 -21.63
C GLY A 191 16.67 4.91 -21.74
N GLY A 192 15.48 5.15 -21.25
CA GLY A 192 14.35 4.20 -21.26
C GLY A 192 13.13 4.81 -21.97
N SER A 193 12.32 3.94 -22.56
CA SER A 193 11.04 4.28 -23.19
C SER A 193 9.86 3.62 -22.47
N GLY A 194 9.95 3.46 -21.15
CA GLY A 194 8.90 2.84 -20.36
C GLY A 194 7.62 3.68 -20.30
N PRO A 195 6.47 3.08 -19.98
CA PRO A 195 5.19 3.77 -19.89
C PRO A 195 5.15 4.88 -18.83
N PHE A 196 6.12 4.91 -17.92
CA PHE A 196 6.32 5.93 -16.90
C PHE A 196 7.49 6.88 -17.20
N ALA A 197 7.94 6.94 -18.46
CA ALA A 197 8.86 8.01 -18.85
C ALA A 197 8.22 9.36 -18.50
N PRO A 198 8.94 10.30 -17.85
CA PRO A 198 8.35 11.54 -17.37
C PRO A 198 7.72 12.28 -18.55
N ALA A 199 6.39 12.30 -18.59
CA ALA A 199 5.68 13.23 -19.46
C ALA A 199 5.98 14.63 -18.92
N ALA A 200 6.44 15.52 -19.80
CA ALA A 200 6.73 16.90 -19.47
C ALA A 200 5.59 17.51 -18.65
N THR A 201 5.93 17.90 -17.44
CA THR A 201 5.24 18.82 -16.52
C THR A 201 3.77 19.12 -16.76
N SER A 202 2.90 18.55 -15.94
CA SER A 202 1.67 19.21 -15.54
C SER A 202 1.55 19.20 -14.00
N HIS A 203 1.42 20.36 -13.44
CA HIS A 203 1.25 20.62 -12.03
C HIS A 203 -0.01 19.94 -11.47
N GLY A 204 0.10 19.31 -10.33
CA GLY A 204 -1.08 19.15 -9.50
C GLY A 204 -1.26 17.83 -8.79
N GLY A 205 -1.31 17.91 -7.48
CA GLY A 205 -2.09 17.05 -6.62
C GLY A 205 -1.46 15.70 -6.27
N SER A 206 -0.84 15.67 -5.13
CA SER A 206 -0.40 14.47 -4.47
C SER A 206 -1.60 13.68 -3.95
N ASP A 207 -1.95 12.60 -4.62
CA ASP A 207 -2.84 11.60 -4.06
C ASP A 207 -2.35 10.20 -4.43
N ALA A 208 -2.28 9.34 -3.42
CA ALA A 208 -1.53 8.10 -3.43
C ALA A 208 -1.92 7.10 -4.53
N THR A 209 -3.14 7.17 -5.02
CA THR A 209 -3.65 6.25 -6.06
C THR A 209 -3.57 6.79 -7.47
N SER A 210 -2.88 7.93 -7.67
CA SER A 210 -2.90 8.63 -8.96
C SER A 210 -2.02 8.02 -10.06
N GLY A 211 -1.23 7.01 -9.76
CA GLY A 211 -0.23 6.46 -10.67
C GLY A 211 -0.58 5.15 -11.38
N VAL A 212 -1.75 4.60 -11.13
CA VAL A 212 -2.11 3.30 -11.71
C VAL A 212 -2.90 3.48 -13.00
N LEU A 213 -2.24 3.24 -14.13
CA LEU A 213 -2.79 3.03 -15.47
C LEU A 213 -3.55 4.20 -16.15
N ASP A 214 -3.33 4.33 -17.44
CA ASP A 214 -4.19 5.13 -18.29
C ASP A 214 -5.59 4.47 -18.45
N ALA A 215 -6.56 5.25 -18.87
CA ALA A 215 -7.96 4.86 -18.98
C ALA A 215 -8.23 3.77 -20.06
N SER A 216 -7.19 3.18 -20.67
CA SER A 216 -7.34 2.19 -21.75
C SER A 216 -7.35 0.75 -21.27
N GLY A 217 -7.12 0.48 -19.96
CA GLY A 217 -7.26 -0.87 -19.40
C GLY A 217 -6.33 -1.93 -19.98
N HIS A 218 -5.31 -1.54 -20.72
CA HIS A 218 -4.32 -2.45 -21.22
C HIS A 218 -3.20 -2.57 -20.20
N ALA A 219 -3.29 -3.61 -19.38
CA ALA A 219 -2.11 -4.23 -18.80
C ALA A 219 -1.24 -4.65 -19.97
N GLY A 220 -0.21 -3.88 -20.29
CA GLY A 220 0.78 -4.30 -21.25
C GLY A 220 1.29 -5.67 -20.82
N ASP A 221 1.23 -6.61 -21.74
CA ASP A 221 1.75 -7.97 -21.60
C ASP A 221 3.22 -7.86 -21.22
N ALA A 222 3.49 -7.87 -19.89
CA ALA A 222 4.84 -8.00 -19.39
C ALA A 222 5.23 -9.46 -19.59
N SER A 223 5.74 -9.77 -20.75
CA SER A 223 6.50 -11.01 -20.98
C SER A 223 7.52 -11.14 -19.85
N PRO A 224 7.62 -12.32 -19.22
CA PRO A 224 8.62 -12.54 -18.21
C PRO A 224 10.00 -12.32 -18.82
N ALA A 225 10.74 -11.37 -18.28
CA ALA A 225 12.12 -11.17 -18.61
C ALA A 225 12.87 -12.49 -18.40
N ALA A 226 13.61 -12.89 -19.42
CA ALA A 226 14.39 -14.12 -19.43
C ALA A 226 15.31 -14.20 -18.22
N ASP A 227 15.28 -15.37 -17.62
CA ASP A 227 16.17 -15.93 -16.61
C ASP A 227 17.65 -15.51 -16.83
N ALA A 228 18.18 -14.70 -15.95
CA ALA A 228 19.59 -14.42 -15.87
C ALA A 228 20.20 -15.26 -14.73
N THR A 229 20.18 -16.58 -14.92
CA THR A 229 21.07 -17.47 -14.17
C THR A 229 22.40 -17.55 -14.89
N SER A 230 23.42 -16.81 -14.42
CA SER A 230 24.80 -17.30 -14.52
C SER A 230 25.74 -16.45 -13.65
N GLY A 231 26.45 -17.09 -12.74
CA GLY A 231 27.72 -16.61 -12.24
C GLY A 231 27.82 -16.28 -10.77
N ALA A 232 27.53 -17.23 -9.88
CA ALA A 232 28.21 -17.25 -8.60
C ALA A 232 29.60 -17.86 -8.82
N SER A 233 30.63 -17.03 -8.85
CA SER A 233 32.02 -17.49 -8.73
C SER A 233 32.56 -16.96 -7.41
N SER A 234 33.02 -17.95 -6.64
CA SER A 234 33.74 -17.91 -5.38
C SER A 234 34.75 -16.78 -5.23
N TYR A 235 34.65 -16.04 -4.10
CA TYR A 235 35.74 -15.81 -3.16
C TYR A 235 35.17 -15.66 -1.76
#